data_655c8f9e5323c715983e366af731bf3b
#
_entry.id   655c8f9e5323c715983e366af731bf3b
#
_cell.length_a   1.000
_cell.length_b   1.000
_cell.length_c   1.000
_cell.angle_alpha   90.00
_cell.angle_beta   90.00
_cell.angle_gamma   90.00
#
_symmetry.space_group_name_H-M   'P 1'
#
loop_
_entity.id
_entity.type
_entity.pdbx_description
1 polymer ?
#
loop_
_entity_poly.entity_id
_entity_poly.type
_entity_poly.pdbx_seq_one_letter_code
_entity_poly.pdbx_strand_id
1 'polypeptide(L)'
;LYLSDPYTEIVYDQWNDQYVSSSTYPDMPSFPEKAKALVSAFKINRDTYAWKHSDFKVEDADDLVIYELLIRDFSASKDLNGVMERLDYIEGLGVNAIELMPIQEFDGNLSWGYNPNHYFALDKAYGTREMYKDFIDECHRRGIAVIVDVVYNHLTGLSTYAKLYYNGDKTSADN
;
A
#
# COMPACT_ATOMS: atom_id res chain seq x y z
N LEU A 1 -25.39 9.57 -4.33
CA LEU A 1 -24.24 9.13 -3.56
C LEU A 1 -23.22 8.50 -4.50
N TYR A 2 -21.98 8.96 -4.44
CA TYR A 2 -20.87 8.35 -5.20
C TYR A 2 -20.04 7.50 -4.23
N LEU A 3 -19.91 6.22 -4.53
CA LEU A 3 -19.18 5.25 -3.72
C LEU A 3 -18.19 4.50 -4.60
N SER A 4 -16.98 4.30 -4.09
CA SER A 4 -16.02 3.34 -4.64
C SER A 4 -16.40 1.92 -4.20
N ASP A 5 -15.91 0.93 -4.90
CA ASP A 5 -16.05 -0.47 -4.47
C ASP A 5 -15.15 -0.71 -3.24
N PRO A 6 -15.69 -1.14 -2.10
CA PRO A 6 -14.88 -1.37 -0.89
C PRO A 6 -13.87 -2.52 -1.03
N TYR A 7 -14.06 -3.42 -2.00
CA TYR A 7 -13.15 -4.54 -2.29
C TYR A 7 -12.16 -4.24 -3.44
N THR A 8 -12.14 -2.99 -3.92
CA THR A 8 -11.22 -2.62 -4.99
C THR A 8 -9.76 -2.77 -4.56
N GLU A 9 -8.92 -3.21 -5.48
CA GLU A 9 -7.46 -3.27 -5.30
C GLU A 9 -6.74 -2.05 -5.89
N ILE A 10 -7.46 -1.18 -6.60
CA ILE A 10 -6.93 0.05 -7.19
C ILE A 10 -7.93 1.17 -6.94
N VAL A 11 -7.47 2.23 -6.32
CA VAL A 11 -8.26 3.45 -6.06
C VAL A 11 -7.55 4.63 -6.70
N TYR A 12 -8.29 5.48 -7.37
CA TYR A 12 -7.79 6.76 -7.85
C TYR A 12 -8.41 7.91 -7.07
N ASP A 13 -7.55 8.86 -6.69
CA ASP A 13 -7.88 10.04 -5.88
C ASP A 13 -7.49 11.32 -6.65
N GLN A 14 -8.48 12.08 -7.08
CA GLN A 14 -8.25 13.33 -7.82
C GLN A 14 -7.47 14.39 -7.03
N TRP A 15 -7.47 14.32 -5.71
CA TRP A 15 -6.83 15.34 -4.88
C TRP A 15 -5.36 15.03 -4.61
N ASN A 16 -5.00 13.76 -4.51
CA ASN A 16 -3.67 13.34 -4.07
C ASN A 16 -2.84 12.68 -5.18
N ASP A 17 -3.42 11.92 -6.09
CA ASP A 17 -2.69 11.20 -7.14
C ASP A 17 -1.87 12.12 -8.06
N GLN A 18 -2.32 13.34 -8.28
CA GLN A 18 -1.60 14.33 -9.08
C GLN A 18 -0.22 14.71 -8.54
N TYR A 19 0.06 14.41 -7.27
CA TYR A 19 1.34 14.67 -6.61
C TYR A 19 2.22 13.42 -6.53
N VAL A 20 1.74 12.26 -6.98
CA VAL A 20 2.53 11.04 -7.06
C VAL A 20 3.44 11.13 -8.29
N SER A 21 4.74 10.90 -8.09
CA SER A 21 5.72 10.95 -9.17
C SER A 21 5.48 9.86 -10.20
N SER A 22 5.73 10.14 -11.47
CA SER A 22 5.73 9.13 -12.53
C SER A 22 6.84 8.08 -12.37
N SER A 23 7.89 8.34 -11.60
CA SER A 23 8.89 7.33 -11.23
C SER A 23 8.36 6.36 -10.17
N THR A 24 7.46 6.82 -9.30
CA THR A 24 6.83 6.02 -8.26
C THR A 24 5.65 5.22 -8.81
N TYR A 25 4.80 5.85 -9.62
CA TYR A 25 3.66 5.21 -10.24
C TYR A 25 3.61 5.53 -11.74
N PRO A 26 4.36 4.78 -12.57
CA PRO A 26 4.31 4.92 -14.03
C PRO A 26 2.88 4.69 -14.56
N ASP A 27 2.54 5.38 -15.62
CA ASP A 27 1.26 5.22 -16.31
C ASP A 27 0.02 5.49 -15.42
N MET A 28 0.15 6.39 -14.44
CA MET A 28 -1.01 6.87 -13.67
C MET A 28 -2.04 7.44 -14.66
N PRO A 29 -3.27 6.87 -14.73
CA PRO A 29 -4.27 7.40 -15.64
C PRO A 29 -4.79 8.75 -15.17
N SER A 30 -5.25 9.57 -16.11
CA SER A 30 -5.95 10.80 -15.77
C SER A 30 -7.23 10.49 -14.99
N PHE A 31 -7.48 11.24 -13.94
CA PHE A 31 -8.71 11.09 -13.17
C PHE A 31 -9.93 11.40 -14.05
N PRO A 32 -11.01 10.58 -14.00
CA PRO A 32 -12.18 10.78 -14.86
C PRO A 32 -12.88 12.10 -14.54
N GLU A 33 -13.03 13.00 -15.53
CA GLU A 33 -13.59 14.36 -15.37
C GLU A 33 -14.97 14.41 -14.70
N LYS A 34 -15.77 13.37 -14.89
CA LYS A 34 -17.15 13.29 -14.35
C LYS A 34 -17.21 12.70 -12.93
N ALA A 35 -16.11 12.12 -12.45
CA ALA A 35 -16.07 11.57 -11.11
C ALA A 35 -15.93 12.69 -10.07
N LYS A 36 -16.56 12.50 -8.91
CA LYS A 36 -16.59 13.49 -7.80
C LYS A 36 -16.19 12.88 -6.46
N ALA A 37 -15.66 11.67 -6.50
CA ALA A 37 -15.23 10.91 -5.31
C ALA A 37 -14.11 9.97 -5.74
N LEU A 38 -13.55 9.22 -4.79
CA LEU A 38 -12.59 8.16 -5.08
C LEU A 38 -13.16 7.19 -6.12
N VAL A 39 -12.33 6.76 -7.06
CA VAL A 39 -12.72 5.90 -8.19
C VAL A 39 -12.02 4.55 -8.06
N SER A 40 -12.82 3.50 -8.01
CA SER A 40 -12.32 2.13 -8.13
C SER A 40 -11.94 1.79 -9.54
N ALA A 41 -10.82 1.10 -9.70
CA ALA A 41 -10.40 0.57 -10.98
C ALA A 41 -10.05 -0.92 -10.88
N PHE A 42 -10.12 -1.60 -12.02
CA PHE A 42 -9.73 -3.00 -12.13
C PHE A 42 -9.08 -3.27 -13.48
N LYS A 43 -8.19 -4.24 -13.52
CA LYS A 43 -7.61 -4.76 -14.77
C LYS A 43 -8.31 -6.05 -15.16
N ILE A 44 -8.77 -6.11 -16.41
CA ILE A 44 -9.20 -7.36 -17.05
C ILE A 44 -7.93 -8.09 -17.50
N ASN A 45 -7.85 -9.39 -17.30
CA ASN A 45 -6.71 -10.22 -17.71
C ASN A 45 -5.37 -9.75 -17.10
N ARG A 46 -5.28 -9.76 -15.77
CA ARG A 46 -4.00 -9.51 -15.10
C ARG A 46 -3.03 -10.66 -15.35
N ASP A 47 -1.81 -10.28 -15.70
CA ASP A 47 -0.71 -11.23 -15.71
C ASP A 47 -0.43 -11.73 -14.29
N THR A 48 -0.18 -13.04 -14.19
CA THR A 48 0.27 -13.62 -12.92
C THR A 48 1.72 -13.22 -12.70
N TYR A 49 2.02 -12.66 -11.54
CA TYR A 49 3.41 -12.38 -11.17
C TYR A 49 4.18 -13.69 -10.98
N ALA A 50 5.31 -13.80 -11.67
CA ALA A 50 6.18 -14.97 -11.58
C ALA A 50 7.17 -14.81 -10.40
N TRP A 51 6.82 -15.33 -9.25
CA TRP A 51 7.69 -15.35 -8.07
C TRP A 51 8.94 -16.17 -8.37
N LYS A 52 10.12 -15.60 -8.10
CA LYS A 52 11.43 -16.26 -8.29
C LYS A 52 11.89 -16.99 -7.03
N HIS A 53 11.42 -16.52 -5.86
CA HIS A 53 11.81 -17.05 -4.54
C HIS A 53 10.56 -17.48 -3.75
N SER A 54 9.67 -18.23 -4.40
CA SER A 54 8.43 -18.75 -3.80
C SER A 54 8.66 -19.86 -2.78
N ASP A 55 9.86 -20.38 -2.68
CA ASP A 55 10.29 -21.40 -1.74
C ASP A 55 10.82 -20.80 -0.41
N PHE A 56 10.92 -19.48 -0.32
CA PHE A 56 11.30 -18.79 0.92
C PHE A 56 10.37 -19.17 2.07
N LYS A 57 10.95 -19.45 3.23
CA LYS A 57 10.22 -19.75 4.47
C LYS A 57 10.95 -19.15 5.65
N VAL A 58 10.18 -18.67 6.61
CA VAL A 58 10.66 -18.39 7.97
C VAL A 58 10.75 -19.73 8.70
N GLU A 59 11.94 -20.11 9.14
CA GLU A 59 12.15 -21.39 9.84
C GLU A 59 11.60 -21.32 11.26
N ASP A 60 11.93 -20.26 11.99
CA ASP A 60 11.41 -20.01 13.34
C ASP A 60 11.05 -18.54 13.49
N ALA A 61 9.81 -18.24 13.91
CA ALA A 61 9.35 -16.88 14.12
C ALA A 61 9.99 -16.24 15.38
N ASP A 62 10.43 -17.05 16.33
CA ASP A 62 11.07 -16.54 17.55
C ASP A 62 12.51 -16.03 17.29
N ASP A 63 13.11 -16.41 16.16
CA ASP A 63 14.44 -15.98 15.74
C ASP A 63 14.42 -14.71 14.85
N LEU A 64 13.26 -14.06 14.67
CA LEU A 64 13.15 -12.87 13.85
C LEU A 64 13.79 -11.65 14.53
N VAL A 65 14.69 -11.01 13.80
CA VAL A 65 15.21 -9.68 14.09
C VAL A 65 14.56 -8.71 13.11
N ILE A 66 13.60 -7.94 13.61
CA ILE A 66 12.67 -7.16 12.79
C ILE A 66 13.16 -5.71 12.66
N TYR A 67 13.19 -5.20 11.45
CA TYR A 67 13.39 -3.80 11.14
C TYR A 67 12.04 -3.18 10.72
N GLU A 68 11.44 -2.38 11.60
CA GLU A 68 10.23 -1.60 11.28
C GLU A 68 10.59 -0.45 10.33
N LEU A 69 9.86 -0.32 9.23
CA LEU A 69 10.17 0.60 8.15
C LEU A 69 8.94 1.40 7.71
N LEU A 70 9.05 2.73 7.77
CA LEU A 70 8.13 3.65 7.11
C LEU A 70 8.71 4.04 5.74
N ILE A 71 8.10 3.57 4.66
CA ILE A 71 8.58 3.79 3.29
C ILE A 71 8.78 5.28 3.00
N ARG A 72 7.83 6.13 3.41
CA ARG A 72 7.86 7.59 3.23
C ARG A 72 9.15 8.24 3.77
N ASP A 73 9.64 7.78 4.90
CA ASP A 73 10.72 8.47 5.63
C ASP A 73 12.09 7.79 5.45
N PHE A 74 12.12 6.62 4.78
CA PHE A 74 13.34 5.82 4.65
C PHE A 74 14.33 6.36 3.61
N SER A 75 13.83 6.98 2.55
CA SER A 75 14.65 7.50 1.46
C SER A 75 14.15 8.85 0.93
N ALA A 76 14.98 9.51 0.14
CA ALA A 76 14.62 10.79 -0.48
C ALA A 76 13.48 10.66 -1.51
N SER A 77 13.35 9.52 -2.20
CA SER A 77 12.27 9.25 -3.15
C SER A 77 10.94 8.98 -2.47
N LYS A 78 10.94 8.60 -1.18
CA LYS A 78 9.76 8.32 -0.35
C LYS A 78 8.89 7.16 -0.86
N ASP A 79 9.46 6.26 -1.64
CA ASP A 79 8.79 5.16 -2.31
C ASP A 79 9.60 3.85 -2.23
N LEU A 80 9.05 2.78 -2.77
CA LEU A 80 9.68 1.47 -2.79
C LEU A 80 10.99 1.43 -3.61
N ASN A 81 11.16 2.30 -4.62
CA ASN A 81 12.42 2.37 -5.35
C ASN A 81 13.57 2.72 -4.39
N GLY A 82 13.36 3.74 -3.56
CA GLY A 82 14.37 4.14 -2.59
C GLY A 82 14.62 3.12 -1.49
N VAL A 83 13.63 2.29 -1.14
CA VAL A 83 13.84 1.16 -0.23
C VAL A 83 14.67 0.08 -0.90
N MET A 84 14.33 -0.27 -2.14
CA MET A 84 15.06 -1.26 -2.95
C MET A 84 16.53 -0.91 -3.10
N GLU A 85 16.85 0.35 -3.38
CA GLU A 85 18.23 0.84 -3.50
C GLU A 85 19.07 0.69 -2.22
N ARG A 86 18.41 0.51 -1.07
CA ARG A 86 19.05 0.44 0.25
C ARG A 86 18.92 -0.91 0.94
N LEU A 87 18.47 -1.94 0.24
CA LEU A 87 18.35 -3.29 0.81
C LEU A 87 19.70 -3.85 1.27
N ASP A 88 20.80 -3.51 0.60
CA ASP A 88 22.16 -3.91 1.04
C ASP A 88 22.48 -3.34 2.43
N TYR A 89 22.05 -2.12 2.74
CA TYR A 89 22.20 -1.54 4.06
C TYR A 89 21.39 -2.31 5.10
N ILE A 90 20.12 -2.62 4.81
CA ILE A 90 19.25 -3.36 5.73
C ILE A 90 19.81 -4.77 5.98
N GLU A 91 20.21 -5.47 4.93
CA GLU A 91 20.84 -6.79 5.01
C GLU A 91 22.12 -6.74 5.85
N GLY A 92 22.93 -5.70 5.65
CA GLY A 92 24.17 -5.47 6.41
C GLY A 92 23.97 -5.22 7.91
N LEU A 93 22.77 -4.87 8.36
CA LEU A 93 22.42 -4.77 9.78
C LEU A 93 22.23 -6.15 10.44
N GLY A 94 22.12 -7.22 9.65
CA GLY A 94 21.90 -8.56 10.14
C GLY A 94 20.44 -8.85 10.55
N VAL A 95 19.48 -8.03 10.10
CA VAL A 95 18.05 -8.29 10.27
C VAL A 95 17.58 -9.34 9.28
N ASN A 96 16.57 -10.11 9.65
CA ASN A 96 15.98 -11.16 8.81
C ASN A 96 14.47 -10.97 8.57
N ALA A 97 13.92 -9.84 9.01
CA ALA A 97 12.57 -9.42 8.67
C ALA A 97 12.48 -7.89 8.54
N ILE A 98 11.67 -7.42 7.58
CA ILE A 98 11.25 -6.03 7.47
C ILE A 98 9.75 -5.98 7.77
N GLU A 99 9.35 -5.17 8.74
CA GLU A 99 7.97 -4.84 9.02
C GLU A 99 7.64 -3.51 8.35
N LEU A 100 6.81 -3.56 7.31
CA LEU A 100 6.32 -2.35 6.66
C LEU A 100 5.19 -1.75 7.49
N MET A 101 5.33 -0.50 7.92
CA MET A 101 4.20 0.27 8.41
C MET A 101 3.10 0.30 7.34
N PRO A 102 1.83 0.58 7.70
CA PRO A 102 0.70 0.26 6.84
C PRO A 102 0.84 0.78 5.40
N ILE A 103 0.62 -0.11 4.46
CA ILE A 103 0.75 0.12 3.01
C ILE A 103 -0.60 0.14 2.28
N GLN A 104 -1.69 0.02 3.02
CA GLN A 104 -3.04 0.11 2.46
C GLN A 104 -3.33 1.55 2.05
N GLU A 105 -4.19 1.74 1.03
CA GLU A 105 -4.58 3.08 0.57
C GLU A 105 -5.09 3.93 1.72
N PHE A 106 -4.33 4.96 2.09
CA PHE A 106 -4.63 5.88 3.18
C PHE A 106 -5.04 7.26 2.66
N ASP A 107 -5.49 8.12 3.55
CA ASP A 107 -5.89 9.49 3.22
C ASP A 107 -4.66 10.38 3.05
N GLY A 108 -4.52 10.97 1.86
CA GLY A 108 -3.37 11.78 1.47
C GLY A 108 -2.17 10.95 1.01
N ASN A 109 -1.04 11.61 0.72
CA ASN A 109 0.21 10.97 0.28
C ASN A 109 1.30 10.99 1.37
N LEU A 110 1.04 11.61 2.51
CA LEU A 110 1.99 11.79 3.60
C LEU A 110 1.36 11.31 4.91
N SER A 111 1.39 10.02 5.16
CA SER A 111 0.83 9.39 6.36
C SER A 111 1.78 8.31 6.90
N TRP A 112 1.55 7.89 8.13
CA TRP A 112 2.10 6.64 8.65
C TRP A 112 1.29 5.42 8.19
N GLY A 113 0.13 5.66 7.53
CA GLY A 113 -0.75 4.62 7.01
C GLY A 113 -1.86 4.17 7.97
N TYR A 114 -1.92 4.69 9.21
CA TYR A 114 -2.95 4.33 10.19
C TYR A 114 -4.29 5.05 9.99
N ASN A 115 -4.51 5.60 8.80
CA ASN A 115 -5.75 6.23 8.37
C ASN A 115 -6.22 5.67 7.02
N PRO A 116 -6.49 4.34 6.92
CA PRO A 116 -6.81 3.71 5.65
C PRO A 116 -8.18 4.15 5.12
N ASN A 117 -8.27 4.24 3.79
CA ASN A 117 -9.50 4.45 3.04
C ASN A 117 -10.07 3.13 2.50
N HIS A 118 -9.17 2.24 2.03
CA HIS A 118 -9.50 0.96 1.42
C HIS A 118 -8.54 -0.12 1.89
N TYR A 119 -9.09 -1.21 2.41
CA TYR A 119 -8.29 -2.29 2.98
C TYR A 119 -7.55 -3.15 1.94
N PHE A 120 -8.08 -3.24 0.71
CA PHE A 120 -7.56 -4.13 -0.32
C PHE A 120 -6.73 -3.43 -1.39
N ALA A 121 -6.70 -2.10 -1.39
CA ALA A 121 -5.86 -1.31 -2.28
C ALA A 121 -4.51 -1.00 -1.61
N LEU A 122 -3.45 -1.02 -2.42
CA LEU A 122 -2.13 -0.56 -2.02
C LEU A 122 -2.01 0.94 -2.28
N ASP A 123 -1.32 1.65 -1.39
CA ASP A 123 -1.10 3.08 -1.54
C ASP A 123 -0.14 3.39 -2.70
N LYS A 124 -0.60 4.24 -3.61
CA LYS A 124 0.11 4.61 -4.83
C LYS A 124 1.31 5.53 -4.58
N ALA A 125 1.32 6.24 -3.45
CA ALA A 125 2.45 7.08 -3.07
C ALA A 125 3.72 6.27 -2.81
N TYR A 126 3.59 4.96 -2.57
CA TYR A 126 4.73 4.07 -2.37
C TYR A 126 5.12 3.26 -3.60
N GLY A 127 4.23 3.09 -4.57
CA GLY A 127 4.53 2.36 -5.79
C GLY A 127 3.37 1.56 -6.35
N THR A 128 3.67 0.85 -7.44
CA THR A 128 2.73 -0.05 -8.09
C THR A 128 2.67 -1.40 -7.37
N ARG A 129 1.62 -2.16 -7.63
CA ARG A 129 1.48 -3.55 -7.15
C ARG A 129 2.67 -4.43 -7.55
N GLU A 130 3.18 -4.25 -8.73
CA GLU A 130 4.33 -4.96 -9.25
C GLU A 130 5.60 -4.62 -8.46
N MET A 131 5.82 -3.34 -8.14
CA MET A 131 6.95 -2.91 -7.31
C MET A 131 6.90 -3.51 -5.89
N TYR A 132 5.71 -3.63 -5.28
CA TYR A 132 5.57 -4.32 -4.00
C TYR A 132 5.97 -5.79 -4.10
N LYS A 133 5.60 -6.48 -5.19
CA LYS A 133 5.97 -7.88 -5.40
C LYS A 133 7.45 -8.06 -5.68
N ASP A 134 8.03 -7.17 -6.49
CA ASP A 134 9.48 -7.17 -6.74
C ASP A 134 10.26 -6.93 -5.44
N PHE A 135 9.79 -6.02 -4.59
CA PHE A 135 10.38 -5.79 -3.27
C PHE A 135 10.31 -7.04 -2.39
N ILE A 136 9.16 -7.70 -2.31
CA ILE A 136 9.00 -8.92 -1.51
C ILE A 136 9.89 -10.03 -2.06
N ASP A 137 9.91 -10.24 -3.38
CA ASP A 137 10.72 -11.29 -4.02
C ASP A 137 12.23 -11.06 -3.80
N GLU A 138 12.67 -9.80 -3.85
CA GLU A 138 14.06 -9.44 -3.57
C GLU A 138 14.40 -9.60 -2.07
N CYS A 139 13.49 -9.26 -1.16
CA CYS A 139 13.67 -9.56 0.27
C CYS A 139 13.81 -11.05 0.51
N HIS A 140 12.96 -11.88 -0.09
CA HIS A 140 13.03 -13.34 0.00
C HIS A 140 14.35 -13.89 -0.55
N ARG A 141 14.85 -13.34 -1.67
CA ARG A 141 16.16 -13.69 -2.22
C ARG A 141 17.30 -13.48 -1.21
N ARG A 142 17.17 -12.46 -0.37
CA ARG A 142 18.15 -12.09 0.68
C ARG A 142 17.92 -12.84 2.00
N GLY A 143 16.93 -13.70 2.08
CA GLY A 143 16.56 -14.38 3.33
C GLY A 143 15.83 -13.47 4.33
N ILE A 144 15.23 -12.40 3.85
CA ILE A 144 14.51 -11.41 4.66
C ILE A 144 13.00 -11.61 4.48
N ALA A 145 12.28 -11.84 5.57
CA ALA A 145 10.82 -11.88 5.58
C ALA A 145 10.23 -10.47 5.44
N VAL A 146 9.03 -10.38 4.87
CA VAL A 146 8.27 -9.13 4.84
C VAL A 146 7.00 -9.29 5.65
N ILE A 147 6.85 -8.47 6.68
CA ILE A 147 5.68 -8.36 7.54
C ILE A 147 4.94 -7.10 7.15
N VAL A 148 3.62 -7.15 7.10
CA VAL A 148 2.78 -5.99 6.80
C VAL A 148 1.99 -5.64 8.05
N ASP A 149 2.23 -4.44 8.60
CA ASP A 149 1.37 -3.86 9.62
C ASP A 149 0.03 -3.45 8.99
N VAL A 150 -1.06 -3.80 9.65
CA VAL A 150 -2.42 -3.60 9.11
C VAL A 150 -3.37 -3.01 10.13
N VAL A 151 -4.24 -2.13 9.65
CA VAL A 151 -5.29 -1.47 10.45
C VAL A 151 -6.64 -1.93 9.95
N TYR A 152 -7.33 -2.75 10.73
CA TYR A 152 -8.67 -3.28 10.40
C TYR A 152 -9.77 -2.82 11.34
N ASN A 153 -9.45 -2.02 12.36
CA ASN A 153 -10.40 -1.57 13.37
C ASN A 153 -11.09 -0.24 13.02
N HIS A 154 -10.57 0.52 12.04
CA HIS A 154 -11.17 1.77 11.60
C HIS A 154 -10.81 2.13 10.16
N LEU A 155 -11.58 3.04 9.58
CA LEU A 155 -11.39 3.65 8.26
C LEU A 155 -11.66 5.15 8.35
N THR A 156 -11.11 5.91 7.40
CA THR A 156 -11.43 7.35 7.30
C THR A 156 -12.84 7.58 6.75
N GLY A 157 -13.32 8.82 6.88
CA GLY A 157 -14.61 9.24 6.30
C GLY A 157 -14.68 9.19 4.76
N LEU A 158 -13.54 9.00 4.07
CA LEU A 158 -13.49 8.83 2.61
C LEU A 158 -13.87 7.40 2.18
N SER A 159 -13.75 6.44 3.08
CA SER A 159 -14.12 5.06 2.80
C SER A 159 -15.59 4.90 2.44
N THR A 160 -15.85 3.95 1.55
CA THR A 160 -17.23 3.53 1.22
C THR A 160 -17.97 3.00 2.43
N TYR A 161 -17.29 2.25 3.30
CA TYR A 161 -17.91 1.73 4.53
C TYR A 161 -18.37 2.86 5.47
N ALA A 162 -17.58 3.94 5.58
CA ALA A 162 -17.98 5.10 6.38
C ALA A 162 -19.21 5.83 5.78
N LYS A 163 -19.40 5.77 4.45
CA LYS A 163 -20.49 6.43 3.74
C LYS A 163 -21.77 5.60 3.62
N LEU A 164 -21.67 4.29 3.81
CA LEU A 164 -22.84 3.44 3.90
C LEU A 164 -23.58 3.72 5.22
N TYR A 165 -24.90 3.75 5.17
CA TYR A 165 -25.75 4.04 6.32
C TYR A 165 -25.45 5.42 6.95
N TYR A 166 -25.09 6.39 6.12
CA TYR A 166 -24.81 7.75 6.56
C TYR A 166 -26.08 8.43 7.05
N ASN A 167 -26.03 9.06 8.21
CA ASN A 167 -27.15 9.78 8.79
C ASN A 167 -26.88 11.29 8.75
N GLY A 168 -27.29 11.92 7.66
CA GLY A 168 -27.06 13.35 7.44
C GLY A 168 -25.60 13.65 7.14
N ASP A 169 -24.88 14.20 8.09
CA ASP A 169 -23.49 14.66 7.96
C ASP A 169 -22.47 13.77 8.69
N LYS A 170 -22.92 12.65 9.25
CA LYS A 170 -22.07 11.75 10.03
C LYS A 170 -22.46 10.29 9.88
N THR A 171 -21.54 9.41 10.24
CA THR A 171 -21.74 7.97 10.28
C THR A 171 -22.86 7.59 11.25
N SER A 172 -23.72 6.69 10.82
CA SER A 172 -24.76 6.10 11.68
C SER A 172 -24.16 5.10 12.66
N ALA A 173 -24.83 4.89 13.79
CA ALA A 173 -24.50 3.80 14.72
C ALA A 173 -24.67 2.40 14.10
N ASP A 174 -25.41 2.30 13.01
CA ASP A 174 -25.64 1.05 12.26
C ASP A 174 -24.56 0.78 11.19
N ASN A 175 -23.60 1.67 11.08
CA ASN A 175 -22.47 1.54 10.13
C ASN A 175 -21.44 0.51 10.59
#